data_8f6f15118f82a8df0ff3446925e5a76c
#
_entry.id   8f6f15118f82a8df0ff3446925e5a76c
#
_cell.length_a   1.000
_cell.length_b   1.000
_cell.length_c   1.000
_cell.angle_alpha   90.00
_cell.angle_beta   90.00
_cell.angle_gamma   90.00
#
_symmetry.space_group_name_H-M   'P 1'
#
loop_
_entity.id
_entity.type
_entity.pdbx_description
1 polymer ?
#
loop_
_entity_poly.entity_id
_entity_poly.type
_entity_poly.pdbx_seq_one_letter_code
_entity_poly.pdbx_strand_id
1 'polypeptide(L)'
;MPDKKIHKILLFMKRKPGMSVEAFRDYYETKHAPLCAQSSTNLQRYIRRFIDPKPHPETGPNEEMEFDVITELWCKDEASFNGLLSYLTSSVMPDFIVADEKNLFDRSSFRIATVVECETDLAAVGA
;
A
#
# COMPACT_ATOMS: atom_id res chain seq x y z
N MET A 1 25.26 2.60 -7.88
CA MET A 1 24.46 1.42 -8.30
C MET A 1 23.42 1.85 -9.32
N PRO A 2 23.24 1.11 -10.39
CA PRO A 2 22.14 1.40 -11.30
C PRO A 2 20.81 1.14 -10.58
N ASP A 3 19.79 1.92 -10.99
CA ASP A 3 18.46 1.75 -10.47
C ASP A 3 17.90 0.38 -10.87
N LYS A 4 17.22 -0.28 -9.95
CA LYS A 4 16.52 -1.53 -10.26
C LYS A 4 15.11 -1.22 -10.73
N LYS A 5 14.69 -1.80 -11.85
CA LYS A 5 13.28 -1.86 -12.21
C LYS A 5 12.58 -2.82 -11.26
N ILE A 6 11.56 -2.32 -10.59
CA ILE A 6 10.72 -3.16 -9.75
C ILE A 6 9.27 -3.02 -10.19
N HIS A 7 8.55 -4.14 -10.14
CA HIS A 7 7.17 -4.21 -10.60
C HIS A 7 6.23 -4.14 -9.40
N LYS A 8 6.34 -3.05 -8.66
CA LYS A 8 5.61 -2.84 -7.41
C LYS A 8 4.84 -1.53 -7.45
N ILE A 9 3.57 -1.59 -7.07
CA ILE A 9 2.69 -0.43 -6.95
C ILE A 9 2.39 -0.24 -5.46
N LEU A 10 2.46 1.01 -4.99
CA LEU A 10 2.13 1.37 -3.62
C LEU A 10 0.78 2.06 -3.57
N LEU A 11 -0.06 1.61 -2.64
CA LEU A 11 -1.33 2.25 -2.33
C LEU A 11 -1.26 2.80 -0.92
N PHE A 12 -1.63 4.08 -0.75
CA PHE A 12 -1.60 4.77 0.53
C PHE A 12 -3.03 5.07 0.95
N MET A 13 -3.42 4.64 2.16
CA MET A 13 -4.79 4.83 2.62
C MET A 13 -4.85 5.18 4.10
N LYS A 14 -5.82 6.04 4.45
CA LYS A 14 -6.16 6.40 5.83
C LYS A 14 -7.40 5.59 6.25
N ARG A 15 -7.44 5.17 7.52
CA ARG A 15 -8.61 4.46 8.04
C ARG A 15 -9.83 5.37 8.06
N LYS A 16 -10.98 4.74 8.04
CA LYS A 16 -12.28 5.43 8.13
C LYS A 16 -12.35 6.27 9.40
N PRO A 17 -12.87 7.52 9.34
CA PRO A 17 -13.04 8.34 10.53
C PRO A 17 -13.83 7.62 11.64
N GLY A 18 -13.33 7.70 12.87
CA GLY A 18 -13.97 7.06 14.03
C GLY A 18 -13.62 5.59 14.22
N MET A 19 -12.90 4.99 13.30
CA MET A 19 -12.48 3.60 13.41
C MET A 19 -11.17 3.50 14.16
N SER A 20 -11.06 2.56 15.12
CA SER A 20 -9.80 2.34 15.82
C SER A 20 -8.75 1.68 14.92
N VAL A 21 -7.48 1.83 15.28
CA VAL A 21 -6.38 1.19 14.54
C VAL A 21 -6.54 -0.33 14.54
N GLU A 22 -6.90 -0.90 15.69
CA GLU A 22 -7.09 -2.35 15.85
C GLU A 22 -8.24 -2.85 14.97
N ALA A 23 -9.37 -2.16 14.99
CA ALA A 23 -10.52 -2.53 14.17
C ALA A 23 -10.20 -2.41 12.69
N PHE A 24 -9.44 -1.38 12.29
CA PHE A 24 -9.01 -1.18 10.92
C PHE A 24 -8.12 -2.33 10.43
N ARG A 25 -7.11 -2.69 11.22
CA ARG A 25 -6.21 -3.80 10.87
C ARG A 25 -6.96 -5.11 10.78
N ASP A 26 -7.83 -5.39 11.75
CA ASP A 26 -8.62 -6.62 11.77
C ASP A 26 -9.52 -6.72 10.55
N TYR A 27 -10.25 -5.67 10.24
CA TYR A 27 -11.13 -5.65 9.07
C TYR A 27 -10.35 -5.84 7.77
N TYR A 28 -9.22 -5.14 7.64
CA TYR A 28 -8.40 -5.24 6.43
C TYR A 28 -7.94 -6.69 6.23
N GLU A 29 -7.39 -7.31 7.28
CA GLU A 29 -6.82 -8.65 7.16
C GLU A 29 -7.89 -9.74 7.01
N THR A 30 -9.03 -9.61 7.69
CA THR A 30 -10.04 -10.68 7.69
C THR A 30 -11.11 -10.55 6.61
N LYS A 31 -11.34 -9.35 6.10
CA LYS A 31 -12.40 -9.07 5.13
C LYS A 31 -11.89 -8.52 3.80
N HIS A 32 -11.18 -7.38 3.84
CA HIS A 32 -10.82 -6.67 2.63
C HIS A 32 -9.70 -7.36 1.83
N ALA A 33 -8.63 -7.80 2.50
CA ALA A 33 -7.52 -8.44 1.82
C ALA A 33 -7.94 -9.75 1.12
N PRO A 34 -8.69 -10.65 1.76
CA PRO A 34 -9.19 -11.83 1.05
C PRO A 34 -10.08 -11.50 -0.14
N LEU A 35 -10.94 -10.48 -0.01
CA LEU A 35 -11.81 -10.06 -1.09
C LEU A 35 -11.00 -9.55 -2.30
N CYS A 36 -10.01 -8.70 -2.06
CA CYS A 36 -9.15 -8.18 -3.11
C CYS A 36 -8.27 -9.26 -3.72
N ALA A 37 -7.75 -10.18 -2.91
CA ALA A 37 -6.91 -11.27 -3.37
C ALA A 37 -7.65 -12.20 -4.33
N GLN A 38 -8.92 -12.47 -4.08
CA GLN A 38 -9.74 -13.29 -4.96
C GLN A 38 -9.93 -12.66 -6.36
N SER A 39 -9.86 -11.33 -6.43
CA SER A 39 -10.04 -10.58 -7.67
C SER A 39 -8.73 -10.32 -8.42
N SER A 40 -7.58 -10.69 -7.84
CA SER A 40 -6.26 -10.33 -8.35
C SER A 40 -5.47 -11.57 -8.71
N THR A 41 -5.58 -12.01 -9.96
CA THR A 41 -4.96 -13.27 -10.41
C THR A 41 -3.49 -13.14 -10.80
N ASN A 42 -3.00 -11.91 -11.04
CA ASN A 42 -1.65 -11.68 -11.56
C ASN A 42 -0.68 -11.07 -10.54
N LEU A 43 -1.10 -10.99 -9.27
CA LEU A 43 -0.21 -10.51 -8.22
C LEU A 43 0.73 -11.61 -7.78
N GLN A 44 2.01 -11.28 -7.66
CA GLN A 44 3.02 -12.16 -7.11
C GLN A 44 3.08 -12.05 -5.59
N ARG A 45 2.92 -10.84 -5.05
CA ARG A 45 2.88 -10.57 -3.61
C ARG A 45 1.86 -9.47 -3.34
N TYR A 46 1.17 -9.59 -2.22
CA TYR A 46 0.20 -8.62 -1.73
C TYR A 46 0.52 -8.35 -0.27
N ILE A 47 1.14 -7.20 0.01
CA ILE A 47 1.69 -6.89 1.32
C ILE A 47 0.99 -5.66 1.87
N ARG A 48 0.54 -5.73 3.13
CA ARG A 48 0.05 -4.57 3.88
C ARG A 48 1.10 -4.20 4.92
N ARG A 49 1.51 -2.93 4.88
CA ARG A 49 2.42 -2.38 5.88
C ARG A 49 1.63 -1.40 6.71
N PHE A 50 1.15 -1.88 7.86
CA PHE A 50 0.43 -1.03 8.80
C PHE A 50 1.41 -0.10 9.49
N ILE A 51 1.08 1.20 9.49
CA ILE A 51 1.97 2.23 10.02
C ILE A 51 1.79 2.31 11.53
N ASP A 52 2.90 2.27 12.25
CA ASP A 52 2.96 2.42 13.70
C ASP A 52 3.83 3.64 14.00
N PRO A 53 3.22 4.83 14.22
CA PRO A 53 3.98 6.07 14.39
C PRO A 53 4.92 6.03 15.58
N LYS A 54 6.08 6.64 15.43
CA LYS A 54 7.10 6.76 16.49
C LYS A 54 7.48 8.23 16.67
N PRO A 55 7.91 8.63 17.87
CA PRO A 55 8.36 10.01 18.10
C PRO A 55 9.67 10.30 17.37
N HIS A 56 9.87 11.55 17.03
CA HIS A 56 11.13 12.03 16.47
C HIS A 56 11.71 13.10 17.38
N PRO A 57 13.04 13.12 17.62
CA PRO A 57 13.64 14.05 18.61
C PRO A 57 13.49 15.52 18.24
N GLU A 58 13.36 15.84 16.97
CA GLU A 58 13.23 17.24 16.54
C GLU A 58 11.77 17.66 16.35
N THR A 59 10.91 16.76 15.84
CA THR A 59 9.51 17.09 15.51
C THR A 59 8.52 16.65 16.58
N GLY A 60 8.98 15.90 17.58
CA GLY A 60 8.18 15.50 18.72
C GLY A 60 7.35 14.25 18.48
N PRO A 61 6.43 13.94 19.39
CA PRO A 61 5.55 12.80 19.21
C PRO A 61 4.63 13.02 18.04
N ASN A 62 4.55 12.03 17.18
CA ASN A 62 3.67 12.08 16.03
C ASN A 62 2.64 10.96 16.17
N GLU A 63 1.52 11.29 16.82
CA GLU A 63 0.51 10.30 17.21
C GLU A 63 -0.25 9.76 16.02
N GLU A 64 -0.39 10.56 14.96
CA GLU A 64 -1.16 10.18 13.81
C GLU A 64 -0.49 10.68 12.53
N MET A 65 -0.34 9.78 11.57
CA MET A 65 0.22 10.11 10.27
C MET A 65 -0.89 10.27 9.24
N GLU A 66 -0.52 10.80 8.08
CA GLU A 66 -1.47 11.02 6.98
C GLU A 66 -2.11 9.72 6.49
N PHE A 67 -1.37 8.61 6.59
CA PHE A 67 -1.85 7.28 6.19
C PHE A 67 -1.72 6.30 7.33
N ASP A 68 -2.57 5.27 7.34
CA ASP A 68 -2.53 4.18 8.32
C ASP A 68 -1.96 2.90 7.74
N VAL A 69 -1.91 2.79 6.43
CA VAL A 69 -1.37 1.60 5.75
C VAL A 69 -0.75 1.98 4.42
N ILE A 70 0.32 1.27 4.09
CA ILE A 70 0.87 1.25 2.73
C ILE A 70 0.69 -0.18 2.24
N THR A 71 -0.08 -0.35 1.18
CA THR A 71 -0.28 -1.65 0.56
C THR A 71 0.62 -1.76 -0.67
N GLU A 72 1.36 -2.85 -0.77
CA GLU A 72 2.25 -3.12 -1.91
C GLU A 72 1.65 -4.22 -2.77
N LEU A 73 1.53 -3.92 -4.06
CA LEU A 73 1.09 -4.87 -5.06
C LEU A 73 2.30 -5.22 -5.93
N TRP A 74 2.81 -6.44 -5.79
CA TRP A 74 3.97 -6.91 -6.56
C TRP A 74 3.48 -7.68 -7.77
N CYS A 75 3.90 -7.27 -8.96
CA CYS A 75 3.55 -7.92 -10.21
C CYS A 75 4.71 -8.79 -10.69
N LYS A 76 4.40 -9.88 -11.37
CA LYS A 76 5.40 -10.86 -11.80
C LYS A 76 6.31 -10.37 -12.93
N ASP A 77 5.81 -9.44 -13.76
CA ASP A 77 6.54 -8.93 -14.91
C ASP A 77 6.08 -7.53 -15.29
N GLU A 78 6.78 -6.91 -16.24
CA GLU A 78 6.49 -5.54 -16.68
C GLU A 78 5.11 -5.42 -17.33
N ALA A 79 4.69 -6.40 -18.11
CA ALA A 79 3.38 -6.37 -18.78
C ALA A 79 2.24 -6.37 -17.76
N SER A 80 2.30 -7.24 -16.76
CA SER A 80 1.31 -7.29 -15.68
C SER A 80 1.32 -6.00 -14.88
N PHE A 81 2.50 -5.46 -14.60
CA PHE A 81 2.66 -4.20 -13.88
C PHE A 81 2.02 -3.03 -14.64
N ASN A 82 2.33 -2.88 -15.93
CA ASN A 82 1.78 -1.80 -16.75
C ASN A 82 0.26 -1.91 -16.88
N GLY A 83 -0.26 -3.12 -17.03
CA GLY A 83 -1.70 -3.36 -17.11
C GLY A 83 -2.43 -3.00 -15.84
N LEU A 84 -1.91 -3.43 -14.70
CA LEU A 84 -2.50 -3.12 -13.40
C LEU A 84 -2.42 -1.62 -13.09
N LEU A 85 -1.26 -1.00 -13.32
CA LEU A 85 -1.07 0.43 -13.10
C LEU A 85 -2.04 1.26 -13.96
N SER A 86 -2.18 0.91 -15.23
CA SER A 86 -3.13 1.57 -16.12
C SER A 86 -4.56 1.45 -15.61
N TYR A 87 -4.96 0.26 -15.14
CA TYR A 87 -6.28 0.04 -14.57
C TYR A 87 -6.50 0.87 -13.30
N LEU A 88 -5.56 0.84 -12.37
CA LEU A 88 -5.69 1.54 -11.09
C LEU A 88 -5.70 3.06 -11.25
N THR A 89 -5.05 3.59 -12.27
CA THR A 89 -4.95 5.04 -12.48
C THR A 89 -6.05 5.60 -13.41
N SER A 90 -6.83 4.73 -14.06
CA SER A 90 -7.84 5.18 -15.02
C SER A 90 -9.25 4.66 -14.75
N SER A 91 -9.42 3.72 -13.82
CA SER A 91 -10.71 3.06 -13.59
C SER A 91 -11.03 2.99 -12.10
N VAL A 92 -12.31 3.12 -11.77
CA VAL A 92 -12.80 2.86 -10.41
C VAL A 92 -12.91 1.35 -10.23
N MET A 93 -12.63 0.87 -9.02
CA MET A 93 -12.76 -0.54 -8.69
C MET A 93 -14.21 -1.01 -8.83
N PRO A 94 -14.44 -2.32 -9.00
CA PRO A 94 -15.79 -2.87 -9.06
C PRO A 94 -16.62 -2.48 -7.84
N ASP A 95 -17.95 -2.42 -8.00
CA ASP A 95 -18.87 -1.95 -6.95
C ASP A 95 -18.70 -2.71 -5.63
N PHE A 96 -18.47 -4.02 -5.68
CA PHE A 96 -18.34 -4.80 -4.45
C PHE A 96 -17.04 -4.47 -3.68
N ILE A 97 -15.98 -4.10 -4.39
CA ILE A 97 -14.73 -3.63 -3.76
C ILE A 97 -14.94 -2.24 -3.16
N VAL A 98 -15.56 -1.33 -3.91
CA VAL A 98 -15.86 0.02 -3.44
C VAL A 98 -16.74 -0.02 -2.19
N ALA A 99 -17.76 -0.88 -2.18
CA ALA A 99 -18.65 -1.03 -1.02
C ALA A 99 -17.86 -1.48 0.21
N ASP A 100 -16.90 -2.40 0.04
CA ASP A 100 -16.06 -2.86 1.15
C ASP A 100 -15.07 -1.78 1.60
N GLU A 101 -14.50 -1.03 0.66
CA GLU A 101 -13.59 0.08 0.98
C GLU A 101 -14.26 1.12 1.89
N LYS A 102 -15.55 1.38 1.68
CA LYS A 102 -16.29 2.33 2.51
C LYS A 102 -16.44 1.89 3.95
N ASN A 103 -16.24 0.61 4.23
CA ASN A 103 -16.33 0.07 5.59
C ASN A 103 -15.04 0.26 6.39
N LEU A 104 -13.92 0.57 5.74
CA LEU A 104 -12.65 0.67 6.46
C LEU A 104 -11.79 1.88 6.08
N PHE A 105 -11.99 2.50 4.92
CA PHE A 105 -11.13 3.60 4.47
C PHE A 105 -11.85 4.93 4.41
N ASP A 106 -11.08 6.00 4.63
CA ASP A 106 -11.39 7.31 4.11
C ASP A 106 -10.95 7.31 2.64
N ARG A 107 -11.89 7.13 1.71
CA ARG A 107 -11.57 6.97 0.30
C ARG A 107 -10.94 8.22 -0.32
N SER A 108 -11.18 9.40 0.27
CA SER A 108 -10.54 10.64 -0.20
C SER A 108 -9.04 10.67 0.06
N SER A 109 -8.56 9.81 0.94
CA SER A 109 -7.14 9.71 1.28
C SER A 109 -6.32 8.93 0.25
N PHE A 110 -6.95 8.18 -0.63
CA PHE A 110 -6.26 7.24 -1.54
C PHE A 110 -5.21 7.94 -2.39
N ARG A 111 -4.00 7.35 -2.39
CA ARG A 111 -2.91 7.78 -3.26
C ARG A 111 -2.25 6.54 -3.84
N ILE A 112 -1.73 6.68 -5.06
CA ILE A 112 -1.04 5.61 -5.78
C ILE A 112 0.35 6.13 -6.14
N ALA A 113 1.36 5.30 -5.98
CA ALA A 113 2.72 5.63 -6.41
C ALA A 113 3.43 4.38 -6.91
N THR A 114 4.38 4.60 -7.79
CA THR A 114 5.40 3.61 -8.11
C THR A 114 6.70 4.07 -7.47
N VAL A 115 7.69 3.20 -7.41
CA VAL A 115 8.95 3.50 -6.72
C VAL A 115 10.15 3.15 -7.60
N VAL A 116 11.24 3.88 -7.36
CA VAL A 116 12.57 3.55 -7.85
C VAL A 116 13.37 3.14 -6.63
N GLU A 117 13.97 1.96 -6.67
CA GLU A 117 14.78 1.50 -5.54
C GLU A 117 16.26 1.68 -5.85
N CYS A 118 16.96 2.37 -4.95
CA CYS A 118 18.41 2.51 -4.99
C CYS A 118 18.95 1.93 -3.69
N GLU A 119 19.95 1.09 -3.81
CA GLU A 119 20.53 0.43 -2.64
C GLU A 119 22.02 0.70 -2.58
N THR A 120 22.51 1.01 -1.38
CA THR A 120 23.94 1.18 -1.12
C THR A 120 24.52 -0.14 -0.62
N ASP A 121 25.61 -0.61 -1.23
CA ASP A 121 26.34 -1.76 -0.74
C ASP A 121 27.16 -1.33 0.49
N LEU A 122 26.64 -1.61 1.67
CA LEU A 122 27.28 -1.21 2.92
C LEU A 122 28.62 -1.91 3.15
N ALA A 123 28.77 -3.13 2.65
CA ALA A 123 30.04 -3.84 2.76
C ALA A 123 31.12 -3.15 1.93
N ALA A 124 30.79 -2.67 0.74
CA ALA A 124 31.75 -1.92 -0.10
C ALA A 124 32.09 -0.55 0.50
N VAL A 125 31.13 0.13 1.15
CA VAL A 125 31.34 1.42 1.79
C VAL A 125 32.24 1.31 3.02
N GLY A 126 32.13 0.20 3.76
CA GLY A 126 32.93 -0.04 4.96
C GLY A 126 34.35 -0.53 4.69
N ALA A 127 34.69 -0.80 3.45
CA ALA A 127 36.01 -1.35 3.08
C ALA A 127 37.14 -0.30 3.16
#